data_2329b31b01c778c8d0a4770438ba9146
#
_entry.id   2329b31b01c778c8d0a4770438ba9146
#
_cell.length_a   1.000
_cell.length_b   1.000
_cell.length_c   1.000
_cell.angle_alpha   90.00
_cell.angle_beta   90.00
_cell.angle_gamma   90.00
#
_symmetry.space_group_name_H-M   'P 1'
#
loop_
_entity.id
_entity.type
_entity.pdbx_description
1 polymer ?
#
loop_
_entity_poly.entity_id
_entity_poly.type
_entity_poly.pdbx_seq_one_letter_code
_entity_poly.pdbx_strand_id
1 'polypeptide(L)'
;IVFMNQDSYDKFRLSKEDYELQKELEKEQKVAKEKDDEKKEKKADKKKDKKEDDEEDKKPILVELEGITDRIVRLTPNSSDMADAMIDSKGETLYYLTAFEGDYDLWKLDLRKKDPQLVSNDAGFSQMETDKEGKIFLLGRKFQTLKDGALKLVSFNATVKISGAEERNYMFNHVYREEKERFYEKGMHGVDWDAMSADYRRFL
;
A
#
# COMPACT_ATOMS: atom_id res chain seq x y z
N ILE A 1 -6.64 1.32 14.32
CA ILE A 1 -7.59 1.72 13.29
C ILE A 1 -8.63 2.68 13.83
N VAL A 2 -9.10 3.58 13.00
CA VAL A 2 -10.19 4.52 13.30
C VAL A 2 -11.32 4.27 12.31
N PHE A 3 -12.53 4.11 12.81
CA PHE A 3 -13.71 3.99 11.95
C PHE A 3 -14.29 5.37 11.65
N MET A 4 -14.44 5.69 10.36
CA MET A 4 -14.86 7.02 9.89
C MET A 4 -16.32 7.35 10.22
N ASN A 5 -17.17 6.33 10.38
CA ASN A 5 -18.57 6.48 10.73
C ASN A 5 -19.04 5.40 11.70
N GLN A 6 -20.17 5.65 12.35
CA GLN A 6 -20.73 4.77 13.37
C GLN A 6 -21.18 3.42 12.78
N ASP A 7 -21.78 3.42 11.60
CA ASP A 7 -22.28 2.20 10.94
C ASP A 7 -21.15 1.19 10.69
N SER A 8 -19.99 1.65 10.19
CA SER A 8 -18.82 0.80 9.98
C SER A 8 -18.25 0.26 11.29
N TYR A 9 -18.28 1.05 12.36
CA TYR A 9 -17.84 0.62 13.69
C TYR A 9 -18.77 -0.45 14.27
N ASP A 10 -20.08 -0.24 14.17
CA ASP A 10 -21.07 -1.20 14.67
C ASP A 10 -21.00 -2.53 13.90
N LYS A 11 -20.86 -2.48 12.58
CA LYS A 11 -20.61 -3.67 11.73
C LYS A 11 -19.33 -4.41 12.12
N PHE A 12 -18.28 -3.68 12.48
CA PHE A 12 -17.04 -4.30 12.94
C PHE A 12 -17.20 -5.03 14.28
N ARG A 13 -18.07 -4.54 15.16
CA ARG A 13 -18.31 -5.13 16.49
C ARG A 13 -19.21 -6.37 16.48
N LEU A 14 -19.92 -6.63 15.40
CA LEU A 14 -20.77 -7.82 15.29
C LEU A 14 -19.98 -9.10 15.52
N SER A 15 -20.63 -10.10 16.11
CA SER A 15 -20.11 -11.46 16.15
C SER A 15 -19.93 -12.01 14.72
N LYS A 16 -19.17 -13.07 14.57
CA LYS A 16 -18.99 -13.70 13.25
C LYS A 16 -20.33 -14.14 12.66
N GLU A 17 -21.20 -14.72 13.48
CA GLU A 17 -22.51 -15.23 13.09
C GLU A 17 -23.45 -14.09 12.67
N ASP A 18 -23.52 -13.01 13.46
CA ASP A 18 -24.35 -11.85 13.14
C ASP A 18 -23.86 -11.14 11.87
N TYR A 19 -22.55 -11.08 11.66
CA TYR A 19 -21.99 -10.49 10.46
C TYR A 19 -22.28 -11.30 9.20
N GLU A 20 -22.17 -12.62 9.27
CA GLU A 20 -22.54 -13.51 8.16
C GLU A 20 -24.03 -13.38 7.82
N LEU A 21 -24.89 -13.34 8.83
CA LEU A 21 -26.33 -13.13 8.65
C LEU A 21 -26.63 -11.77 8.01
N GLN A 22 -25.98 -10.70 8.47
CA GLN A 22 -26.15 -9.37 7.86
C GLN A 22 -25.69 -9.34 6.40
N LYS A 23 -24.58 -10.00 6.09
CA LYS A 23 -24.05 -10.10 4.72
C LYS A 23 -24.99 -10.88 3.79
N GLU A 24 -25.67 -11.90 4.30
CA GLU A 24 -26.70 -12.62 3.55
C GLU A 24 -27.93 -11.74 3.29
N LEU A 25 -28.42 -11.03 4.30
CA LEU A 25 -29.53 -10.10 4.16
C LEU A 25 -29.22 -8.96 3.17
N GLU A 26 -28.00 -8.40 3.21
CA GLU A 26 -27.58 -7.37 2.24
C GLU A 26 -27.53 -7.93 0.80
N LYS A 27 -27.11 -9.18 0.61
CA LYS A 27 -27.13 -9.84 -0.70
C LYS A 27 -28.55 -10.05 -1.21
N GLU A 28 -29.45 -10.53 -0.36
CA GLU A 28 -30.85 -10.72 -0.73
C GLU A 28 -31.52 -9.39 -1.10
N GLN A 29 -31.24 -8.32 -0.35
CA GLN A 29 -31.74 -6.98 -0.67
C GLN A 29 -31.19 -6.44 -2.00
N LYS A 30 -29.92 -6.69 -2.32
CA LYS A 30 -29.34 -6.30 -3.62
C LYS A 30 -30.03 -7.04 -4.76
N VAL A 31 -30.18 -8.36 -4.65
CA VAL A 31 -30.84 -9.19 -5.66
C VAL A 31 -32.33 -8.79 -5.82
N ALA A 32 -32.99 -8.41 -4.75
CA ALA A 32 -34.36 -7.91 -4.80
C ALA A 32 -34.47 -6.56 -5.52
N LYS A 33 -33.52 -5.64 -5.29
CA LYS A 33 -33.46 -4.35 -5.99
C LYS A 33 -33.15 -4.51 -7.48
N GLU A 34 -32.19 -5.33 -7.85
CA GLU A 34 -31.87 -5.62 -9.25
C GLU A 34 -33.06 -6.21 -10.03
N LYS A 35 -33.84 -7.10 -9.38
CA LYS A 35 -35.08 -7.65 -9.99
C LYS A 35 -36.19 -6.62 -10.12
N ASP A 36 -36.25 -5.63 -9.25
CA ASP A 36 -37.24 -4.54 -9.33
C ASP A 36 -36.84 -3.52 -10.40
N ASP A 37 -35.57 -3.23 -10.56
CA ASP A 37 -35.04 -2.35 -11.59
C ASP A 37 -35.16 -2.98 -12.98
N GLU A 38 -34.85 -4.28 -13.16
CA GLU A 38 -35.12 -5.01 -14.40
C GLU A 38 -36.62 -5.04 -14.79
N LYS A 39 -37.52 -5.07 -13.81
CA LYS A 39 -38.97 -4.96 -14.08
C LYS A 39 -39.40 -3.57 -14.48
N LYS A 40 -38.71 -2.51 -14.05
CA LYS A 40 -38.99 -1.14 -14.45
C LYS A 40 -38.42 -0.81 -15.84
N GLU A 41 -37.26 -1.33 -16.20
CA GLU A 41 -36.65 -1.15 -17.53
C GLU A 41 -37.42 -1.87 -18.64
N LYS A 42 -38.02 -3.04 -18.39
CA LYS A 42 -38.90 -3.72 -19.36
C LYS A 42 -40.18 -2.98 -19.70
N LYS A 43 -40.51 -1.87 -19.02
CA LYS A 43 -41.67 -0.99 -19.31
C LYS A 43 -41.32 0.30 -20.01
N ALA A 44 -40.05 0.60 -20.25
CA ALA A 44 -39.59 1.80 -20.96
C ALA A 44 -38.81 1.35 -22.21
N ASP A 45 -39.53 1.25 -23.33
CA ASP A 45 -39.05 0.79 -24.63
C ASP A 45 -38.18 1.83 -25.35
N LYS A 46 -37.09 1.34 -25.98
CA LYS A 46 -36.34 1.91 -27.11
C LYS A 46 -35.67 3.26 -26.97
N LYS A 47 -34.39 3.29 -26.81
CA LYS A 47 -33.36 3.87 -27.70
C LYS A 47 -32.02 4.10 -27.02
N LYS A 48 -30.98 3.66 -27.74
CA LYS A 48 -29.59 4.10 -27.80
C LYS A 48 -28.51 3.27 -27.13
N ASP A 49 -27.75 2.64 -28.07
CA ASP A 49 -26.33 2.32 -27.90
C ASP A 49 -25.55 3.43 -27.20
N LYS A 50 -24.95 3.10 -26.08
CA LYS A 50 -23.73 3.73 -25.61
C LYS A 50 -22.97 2.71 -24.78
N LYS A 51 -21.72 2.46 -25.16
CA LYS A 51 -20.71 1.87 -24.33
C LYS A 51 -20.65 2.67 -23.04
N GLU A 52 -21.02 2.08 -21.93
CA GLU A 52 -20.75 2.58 -20.60
C GLU A 52 -19.47 1.91 -20.12
N ASP A 53 -18.42 2.73 -19.91
CA ASP A 53 -17.34 2.41 -19.03
C ASP A 53 -17.98 2.23 -17.63
N ASP A 54 -17.75 1.06 -17.00
CA ASP A 54 -18.08 0.81 -15.60
C ASP A 54 -17.21 1.71 -14.67
N GLU A 55 -17.54 2.98 -14.61
CA GLU A 55 -17.20 3.77 -13.43
C GLU A 55 -18.25 3.44 -12.36
N GLU A 56 -17.92 2.49 -11.48
CA GLU A 56 -18.66 2.34 -10.22
C GLU A 56 -18.76 3.73 -9.57
N ASP A 57 -19.97 4.22 -9.43
CA ASP A 57 -20.29 5.47 -8.72
C ASP A 57 -19.74 5.36 -7.28
N LYS A 58 -18.51 5.81 -7.09
CA LYS A 58 -17.85 5.82 -5.78
C LYS A 58 -18.61 6.79 -4.90
N LYS A 59 -19.51 6.28 -4.09
CA LYS A 59 -20.20 7.07 -3.08
C LYS A 59 -19.17 7.81 -2.22
N PRO A 60 -19.36 9.11 -1.97
CA PRO A 60 -18.44 9.86 -1.12
C PRO A 60 -18.35 9.21 0.26
N ILE A 61 -17.12 9.09 0.78
CA ILE A 61 -16.90 8.55 2.12
C ILE A 61 -17.47 9.54 3.13
N LEU A 62 -18.45 9.10 3.90
CA LEU A 62 -19.00 9.88 5.00
C LEU A 62 -18.07 9.77 6.21
N VAL A 63 -17.57 10.94 6.65
CA VAL A 63 -16.72 11.04 7.84
C VAL A 63 -17.50 11.77 8.94
N GLU A 64 -17.79 11.06 10.01
CA GLU A 64 -18.44 11.59 11.22
C GLU A 64 -17.36 11.96 12.24
N LEU A 65 -17.11 13.24 12.45
CA LEU A 65 -16.08 13.71 13.39
C LEU A 65 -16.52 13.59 14.86
N GLU A 66 -17.81 13.74 15.13
CA GLU A 66 -18.33 13.57 16.47
C GLU A 66 -18.18 12.13 16.96
N GLY A 67 -17.60 11.94 18.14
CA GLY A 67 -17.35 10.62 18.73
C GLY A 67 -16.29 9.77 17.99
N ILE A 68 -15.47 10.36 17.12
CA ILE A 68 -14.45 9.62 16.35
C ILE A 68 -13.41 8.95 17.26
N THR A 69 -13.10 9.55 18.40
CA THR A 69 -12.19 8.99 19.41
C THR A 69 -12.71 7.71 20.04
N ASP A 70 -14.03 7.56 20.15
CA ASP A 70 -14.68 6.37 20.72
C ASP A 70 -14.71 5.20 19.73
N ARG A 71 -14.42 5.49 18.46
CA ARG A 71 -14.34 4.52 17.36
C ARG A 71 -12.91 4.12 17.00
N ILE A 72 -11.97 4.33 17.94
CA ILE A 72 -10.59 3.84 17.81
C ILE A 72 -10.49 2.44 18.36
N VAL A 73 -9.99 1.50 17.57
CA VAL A 73 -9.79 0.11 17.98
C VAL A 73 -8.36 -0.33 17.74
N ARG A 74 -7.75 -0.92 18.77
CA ARG A 74 -6.48 -1.61 18.62
C ARG A 74 -6.72 -3.00 18.03
N LEU A 75 -6.08 -3.32 16.92
CA LEU A 75 -6.25 -4.62 16.25
C LEU A 75 -5.20 -5.64 16.68
N THR A 76 -3.95 -5.21 16.86
CA THR A 76 -2.86 -6.12 17.22
C THR A 76 -2.90 -6.51 18.69
N PRO A 77 -2.80 -7.81 19.02
CA PRO A 77 -2.91 -8.27 20.43
C PRO A 77 -1.70 -7.83 21.27
N ASN A 78 -0.52 -7.78 20.68
CA ASN A 78 0.74 -7.50 21.38
C ASN A 78 1.32 -6.14 20.99
N SER A 79 2.12 -5.55 21.85
CA SER A 79 2.98 -4.42 21.53
C SER A 79 4.29 -4.95 20.95
N SER A 80 4.70 -4.43 19.81
CA SER A 80 5.91 -4.80 19.11
C SER A 80 6.37 -3.66 18.21
N ASP A 81 7.59 -3.72 17.74
CA ASP A 81 8.04 -2.83 16.67
C ASP A 81 7.34 -3.21 15.37
N MET A 82 6.65 -2.26 14.75
CA MET A 82 5.83 -2.48 13.56
C MET A 82 6.35 -1.61 12.42
N ALA A 83 6.77 -2.27 11.31
CA ALA A 83 7.21 -1.57 10.13
C ALA A 83 6.03 -1.10 9.27
N ASP A 84 5.03 -1.96 9.08
CA ASP A 84 3.89 -1.65 8.22
C ASP A 84 2.67 -2.50 8.58
N ALA A 85 1.48 -2.02 8.21
CA ALA A 85 0.22 -2.73 8.42
C ALA A 85 -0.81 -2.36 7.35
N MET A 86 -1.53 -3.36 6.85
CA MET A 86 -2.51 -3.17 5.79
C MET A 86 -3.72 -4.09 5.99
N ILE A 87 -4.89 -3.60 5.62
CA ILE A 87 -6.12 -4.39 5.59
C ILE A 87 -6.40 -4.80 4.15
N ASP A 88 -6.84 -6.04 3.94
CA ASP A 88 -7.22 -6.53 2.63
C ASP A 88 -8.39 -5.75 2.03
N SER A 89 -8.59 -5.85 0.71
CA SER A 89 -9.65 -5.13 -0.01
C SER A 89 -11.08 -5.47 0.47
N LYS A 90 -11.25 -6.58 1.18
CA LYS A 90 -12.53 -7.01 1.75
C LYS A 90 -12.78 -6.47 3.15
N GLY A 91 -11.76 -5.92 3.82
CA GLY A 91 -11.84 -5.46 5.20
C GLY A 91 -11.93 -6.60 6.23
N GLU A 92 -11.51 -7.82 5.87
CA GLU A 92 -11.65 -9.02 6.69
C GLU A 92 -10.34 -9.46 7.34
N THR A 93 -9.20 -9.15 6.70
CA THR A 93 -7.87 -9.60 7.15
C THR A 93 -6.91 -8.43 7.28
N LEU A 94 -6.27 -8.32 8.44
CA LEU A 94 -5.13 -7.44 8.66
C LEU A 94 -3.84 -8.22 8.39
N TYR A 95 -2.98 -7.68 7.55
CA TYR A 95 -1.59 -8.09 7.38
C TYR A 95 -0.70 -7.06 8.06
N TYR A 96 0.31 -7.50 8.80
CA TYR A 96 1.24 -6.57 9.47
C TYR A 96 2.63 -7.17 9.58
N LEU A 97 3.63 -6.29 9.46
CA LEU A 97 5.04 -6.59 9.62
C LEU A 97 5.48 -6.16 11.01
N THR A 98 5.90 -7.08 11.82
CA THR A 98 6.31 -6.80 13.19
C THR A 98 7.54 -7.60 13.58
N ALA A 99 8.44 -6.96 14.35
CA ALA A 99 9.61 -7.58 14.95
C ALA A 99 9.38 -7.78 16.43
N PHE A 100 9.51 -9.02 16.88
CA PHE A 100 9.60 -9.36 18.32
C PHE A 100 11.05 -9.55 18.72
N GLU A 101 11.80 -10.34 17.93
CA GLU A 101 13.23 -10.57 18.07
C GLU A 101 13.82 -10.71 16.67
N GLY A 102 14.79 -9.87 16.29
CA GLY A 102 15.45 -9.93 14.99
C GLY A 102 14.75 -9.13 13.89
N ASP A 103 14.62 -9.71 12.70
CA ASP A 103 13.98 -9.08 11.53
C ASP A 103 12.45 -9.13 11.62
N TYR A 104 11.80 -8.41 10.69
CA TYR A 104 10.34 -8.34 10.66
C TYR A 104 9.73 -9.64 10.14
N ASP A 105 8.76 -10.14 10.89
CA ASP A 105 7.89 -11.25 10.51
C ASP A 105 6.59 -10.74 9.88
N LEU A 106 6.08 -11.46 8.90
CA LEU A 106 4.76 -11.19 8.33
C LEU A 106 3.70 -11.99 9.05
N TRP A 107 2.75 -11.30 9.62
CA TRP A 107 1.59 -11.86 10.31
C TRP A 107 0.30 -11.53 9.56
N LYS A 108 -0.68 -12.38 9.69
CA LYS A 108 -2.08 -12.11 9.31
C LYS A 108 -2.99 -12.28 10.52
N LEU A 109 -3.99 -11.44 10.61
CA LEU A 109 -5.03 -11.50 11.63
C LEU A 109 -6.40 -11.45 10.95
N ASP A 110 -7.18 -12.51 11.10
CA ASP A 110 -8.60 -12.49 10.76
C ASP A 110 -9.33 -11.60 11.78
N LEU A 111 -9.91 -10.50 11.29
CA LEU A 111 -10.49 -9.47 12.15
C LEU A 111 -11.75 -9.96 12.90
N ARG A 112 -12.37 -11.05 12.44
CA ARG A 112 -13.55 -11.64 13.07
C ARG A 112 -13.20 -12.71 14.09
N LYS A 113 -12.24 -13.56 13.75
CA LYS A 113 -11.77 -14.63 14.65
C LYS A 113 -10.82 -14.13 15.72
N LYS A 114 -10.15 -13.00 15.46
CA LYS A 114 -9.11 -12.42 16.32
C LYS A 114 -7.96 -13.39 16.60
N ASP A 115 -7.66 -14.24 15.63
CA ASP A 115 -6.61 -15.27 15.70
C ASP A 115 -5.43 -14.86 14.81
N PRO A 116 -4.29 -14.42 15.38
CA PRO A 116 -3.11 -14.06 14.63
C PRO A 116 -2.37 -15.31 14.14
N GLN A 117 -2.00 -15.35 12.89
CA GLN A 117 -1.25 -16.43 12.26
C GLN A 117 0.01 -15.88 11.60
N LEU A 118 1.12 -16.56 11.85
CA LEU A 118 2.37 -16.27 11.19
C LEU A 118 2.32 -16.73 9.73
N VAL A 119 2.64 -15.83 8.80
CA VAL A 119 2.71 -16.14 7.37
C VAL A 119 4.15 -16.44 6.95
N SER A 120 5.11 -15.68 7.44
CA SER A 120 6.52 -15.87 7.14
C SER A 120 7.39 -15.31 8.26
N ASN A 121 8.39 -16.09 8.68
CA ASN A 121 9.47 -15.63 9.55
C ASN A 121 10.52 -14.90 8.74
N ASP A 122 11.23 -13.96 9.36
CA ASP A 122 12.37 -13.26 8.78
C ASP A 122 12.10 -12.85 7.32
N ALA A 123 10.98 -12.18 7.16
CA ALA A 123 10.43 -11.90 5.83
C ALA A 123 11.33 -10.99 4.98
N GLY A 124 12.24 -10.24 5.62
CA GLY A 124 13.16 -9.32 4.96
C GLY A 124 12.44 -8.18 4.21
N PHE A 125 11.18 -7.90 4.62
CA PHE A 125 10.35 -6.83 4.08
C PHE A 125 10.23 -5.71 5.09
N SER A 126 10.04 -4.50 4.58
CA SER A 126 9.78 -3.31 5.41
C SER A 126 8.51 -2.56 4.99
N GLN A 127 7.92 -2.94 3.88
CA GLN A 127 6.77 -2.24 3.30
C GLN A 127 5.85 -3.18 2.55
N MET A 128 4.55 -2.88 2.57
CA MET A 128 3.52 -3.56 1.81
C MET A 128 2.74 -2.57 0.95
N GLU A 129 2.38 -2.99 -0.26
CA GLU A 129 1.61 -2.18 -1.20
C GLU A 129 0.50 -3.03 -1.84
N THR A 130 -0.59 -2.39 -2.25
CA THR A 130 -1.65 -3.05 -3.02
C THR A 130 -1.82 -2.43 -4.38
N ASP A 131 -2.14 -3.26 -5.37
CA ASP A 131 -2.64 -2.77 -6.65
C ASP A 131 -4.16 -2.46 -6.59
N LYS A 132 -4.68 -1.98 -7.72
CA LYS A 132 -6.11 -1.66 -7.86
C LYS A 132 -7.04 -2.88 -7.73
N GLU A 133 -6.50 -4.08 -7.91
CA GLU A 133 -7.21 -5.36 -7.81
C GLU A 133 -7.15 -5.95 -6.40
N GLY A 134 -6.47 -5.26 -5.47
CA GLY A 134 -6.30 -5.70 -4.08
C GLY A 134 -5.23 -6.78 -3.89
N LYS A 135 -4.34 -6.96 -4.88
CA LYS A 135 -3.21 -7.87 -4.76
C LYS A 135 -2.11 -7.22 -3.93
N ILE A 136 -1.61 -7.93 -2.94
CA ILE A 136 -0.61 -7.44 -2.00
C ILE A 136 0.79 -7.75 -2.51
N PHE A 137 1.64 -6.73 -2.52
CA PHE A 137 3.06 -6.80 -2.81
C PHE A 137 3.86 -6.49 -1.56
N LEU A 138 4.95 -7.22 -1.37
CA LEU A 138 5.88 -7.04 -0.27
C LEU A 138 7.22 -6.56 -0.84
N LEU A 139 7.68 -5.44 -0.31
CA LEU A 139 8.88 -4.72 -0.75
C LEU A 139 9.96 -4.81 0.32
N GLY A 140 11.16 -5.19 -0.11
CA GLY A 140 12.31 -5.33 0.77
C GLY A 140 13.51 -5.90 0.03
N ARG A 141 14.27 -6.77 0.68
CA ARG A 141 15.40 -7.47 0.03
C ARG A 141 14.99 -8.30 -1.18
N LYS A 142 13.73 -8.74 -1.19
CA LYS A 142 13.10 -9.46 -2.31
C LYS A 142 11.78 -8.78 -2.64
N PHE A 143 11.36 -8.88 -3.89
CA PHE A 143 10.05 -8.40 -4.32
C PHE A 143 9.13 -9.61 -4.45
N GLN A 144 8.08 -9.65 -3.64
CA GLN A 144 7.18 -10.80 -3.57
C GLN A 144 5.72 -10.37 -3.59
N THR A 145 4.84 -11.28 -3.96
CA THR A 145 3.40 -11.11 -3.84
C THR A 145 2.85 -12.11 -2.84
N LEU A 146 1.84 -11.69 -2.10
CA LEU A 146 1.04 -12.55 -1.26
C LEU A 146 -0.14 -13.07 -2.08
N LYS A 147 -0.21 -14.39 -2.26
CA LYS A 147 -1.32 -15.05 -2.92
C LYS A 147 -1.77 -16.26 -2.12
N ASP A 148 -3.06 -16.32 -1.80
CA ASP A 148 -3.68 -17.43 -1.05
C ASP A 148 -2.97 -17.75 0.27
N GLY A 149 -2.45 -16.71 0.94
CA GLY A 149 -1.71 -16.84 2.19
C GLY A 149 -0.25 -17.32 2.04
N ALA A 150 0.25 -17.47 0.82
CA ALA A 150 1.64 -17.86 0.53
C ALA A 150 2.39 -16.75 -0.22
N LEU A 151 3.69 -16.64 0.08
CA LEU A 151 4.58 -15.69 -0.60
C LEU A 151 5.09 -16.26 -1.92
N LYS A 152 4.99 -15.48 -2.98
CA LYS A 152 5.50 -15.83 -4.31
C LYS A 152 6.48 -14.75 -4.79
N LEU A 153 7.69 -15.17 -5.15
CA LEU A 153 8.71 -14.28 -5.71
C LEU A 153 8.24 -13.69 -7.05
N VAL A 154 8.39 -12.38 -7.20
CA VAL A 154 8.27 -11.70 -8.49
C VAL A 154 9.65 -11.59 -9.09
N SER A 155 9.91 -12.38 -10.13
CA SER A 155 11.15 -12.28 -10.89
C SER A 155 11.01 -11.23 -11.99
N PHE A 156 11.99 -10.36 -12.12
CA PHE A 156 12.09 -9.42 -13.23
C PHE A 156 13.53 -9.39 -13.73
N ASN A 157 13.68 -9.16 -15.00
CA ASN A 157 14.97 -8.94 -15.63
C ASN A 157 14.97 -7.55 -16.27
N ALA A 158 15.98 -6.76 -15.95
CA ALA A 158 16.18 -5.45 -16.56
C ALA A 158 17.58 -5.39 -17.14
N THR A 159 17.69 -4.92 -18.38
CA THR A 159 18.98 -4.63 -19.01
C THR A 159 19.19 -3.13 -19.00
N VAL A 160 20.25 -2.69 -18.34
CA VAL A 160 20.67 -1.29 -18.31
C VAL A 160 21.89 -1.12 -19.19
N LYS A 161 21.84 -0.18 -20.13
CA LYS A 161 23.02 0.24 -20.90
C LYS A 161 23.72 1.33 -20.11
N ILE A 162 24.96 1.09 -19.76
CA ILE A 162 25.81 2.04 -19.04
C ILE A 162 26.91 2.51 -20.00
N SER A 163 26.99 3.82 -20.20
CA SER A 163 28.13 4.45 -20.86
C SER A 163 29.16 4.85 -19.80
N GLY A 164 30.23 4.07 -19.65
CA GLY A 164 31.24 4.32 -18.60
C GLY A 164 31.90 5.69 -18.68
N ALA A 165 32.00 6.27 -19.86
CA ALA A 165 32.56 7.62 -20.05
C ALA A 165 31.57 8.69 -19.57
N GLU A 166 30.28 8.56 -19.92
CA GLU A 166 29.26 9.49 -19.46
C GLU A 166 29.04 9.40 -17.97
N GLU A 167 29.07 8.19 -17.40
CA GLU A 167 28.95 7.96 -15.96
C GLU A 167 30.10 8.64 -15.20
N ARG A 168 31.36 8.46 -15.63
CA ARG A 168 32.52 9.14 -15.03
C ARG A 168 32.37 10.66 -15.10
N ASN A 169 31.97 11.21 -16.25
CA ASN A 169 31.69 12.62 -16.40
C ASN A 169 30.60 13.12 -15.42
N TYR A 170 29.53 12.36 -15.31
CA TYR A 170 28.46 12.69 -14.38
C TYR A 170 28.94 12.67 -12.92
N MET A 171 29.63 11.61 -12.52
CA MET A 171 30.19 11.47 -11.17
C MET A 171 31.16 12.61 -10.84
N PHE A 172 32.05 12.94 -11.75
CA PHE A 172 33.00 14.04 -11.59
C PHE A 172 32.26 15.38 -11.40
N ASN A 173 31.27 15.67 -12.25
CA ASN A 173 30.49 16.90 -12.16
C ASN A 173 29.66 16.95 -10.87
N HIS A 174 29.18 15.80 -10.40
CA HIS A 174 28.46 15.71 -9.15
C HIS A 174 29.37 16.04 -7.97
N VAL A 175 30.52 15.38 -7.86
CA VAL A 175 31.52 15.65 -6.82
C VAL A 175 31.95 17.11 -6.84
N TYR A 176 32.29 17.65 -8.04
CA TYR A 176 32.68 19.05 -8.18
C TYR A 176 31.66 20.02 -7.60
N ARG A 177 30.35 19.81 -7.89
CA ARG A 177 29.27 20.68 -7.40
C ARG A 177 29.05 20.51 -5.90
N GLU A 178 29.00 19.27 -5.41
CA GLU A 178 28.78 18.97 -3.99
C GLU A 178 29.88 19.59 -3.12
N GLU A 179 31.15 19.46 -3.52
CA GLU A 179 32.27 20.08 -2.81
C GLU A 179 32.17 21.60 -2.85
N LYS A 180 31.89 22.19 -4.00
CA LYS A 180 31.76 23.65 -4.14
C LYS A 180 30.64 24.23 -3.30
N GLU A 181 29.52 23.52 -3.18
CA GLU A 181 28.33 24.00 -2.45
C GLU A 181 28.39 23.72 -0.94
N ARG A 182 28.97 22.59 -0.56
CA ARG A 182 28.93 22.10 0.82
C ARG A 182 30.22 22.28 1.60
N PHE A 183 31.30 22.73 0.96
CA PHE A 183 32.54 22.99 1.68
C PHE A 183 32.31 24.04 2.76
N TYR A 184 32.83 23.80 3.98
CA TYR A 184 32.53 24.60 5.14
C TYR A 184 33.06 26.05 5.06
N GLU A 185 34.05 26.29 4.22
CA GLU A 185 34.66 27.61 4.00
C GLU A 185 34.44 28.01 2.53
N LYS A 186 33.70 29.10 2.28
CA LYS A 186 33.26 29.54 0.95
C LYS A 186 34.41 29.87 -0.01
N GLY A 187 35.55 30.30 0.49
CA GLY A 187 36.73 30.62 -0.28
C GLY A 187 37.62 29.41 -0.62
N MET A 188 37.18 28.18 -0.24
CA MET A 188 37.96 26.94 -0.47
C MET A 188 39.38 27.04 0.03
N HIS A 189 39.64 27.79 1.11
CA HIS A 189 40.96 28.14 1.63
C HIS A 189 41.89 28.79 0.58
N GLY A 190 41.32 29.53 -0.36
CA GLY A 190 42.10 30.19 -1.43
C GLY A 190 42.46 29.27 -2.61
N VAL A 191 41.95 28.06 -2.64
CA VAL A 191 42.11 27.14 -3.78
C VAL A 191 41.16 27.55 -4.90
N ASP A 192 41.70 27.75 -6.12
CA ASP A 192 40.87 27.90 -7.31
C ASP A 192 40.30 26.54 -7.71
N TRP A 193 39.11 26.25 -7.19
CA TRP A 193 38.40 24.98 -7.39
C TRP A 193 38.04 24.74 -8.86
N ASP A 194 37.73 25.81 -9.60
CA ASP A 194 37.32 25.73 -10.99
C ASP A 194 38.57 25.38 -11.86
N ALA A 195 39.70 25.99 -11.62
CA ALA A 195 40.97 25.68 -12.31
C ALA A 195 41.41 24.24 -12.00
N MET A 196 41.40 23.86 -10.72
CA MET A 196 41.71 22.48 -10.30
C MET A 196 40.80 21.46 -10.98
N SER A 197 39.50 21.70 -10.99
CA SER A 197 38.54 20.84 -11.65
C SER A 197 38.83 20.71 -13.16
N ALA A 198 39.16 21.80 -13.84
CA ALA A 198 39.49 21.79 -15.26
C ALA A 198 40.72 20.91 -15.54
N ASP A 199 41.75 20.98 -14.69
CA ASP A 199 42.98 20.17 -14.83
C ASP A 199 42.72 18.67 -14.65
N TYR A 200 41.82 18.27 -13.74
CA TYR A 200 41.51 16.86 -13.54
C TYR A 200 40.54 16.30 -14.58
N ARG A 201 39.74 17.13 -15.22
CA ARG A 201 38.75 16.69 -16.23
C ARG A 201 39.41 15.96 -17.44
N ARG A 202 40.64 16.22 -17.73
CA ARG A 202 41.39 15.54 -18.81
C ARG A 202 41.64 14.06 -18.57
N PHE A 203 41.42 13.56 -17.37
CA PHE A 203 41.61 12.16 -17.03
C PHE A 203 40.29 11.33 -17.05
N LEU A 204 39.17 11.91 -17.43
CA LEU A 204 37.86 11.25 -17.57
C LEU A 204 37.69 10.52 -18.93
#